data_cfb7dc131e3796cff37d8be07811fa93
#
_entry.id   cfb7dc131e3796cff37d8be07811fa93
#
_cell.length_a   1.000
_cell.length_b   1.000
_cell.length_c   1.000
_cell.angle_alpha   90.00
_cell.angle_beta   90.00
_cell.angle_gamma   90.00
#
_symmetry.space_group_name_H-M   'P 1'
#
loop_
_entity.id
_entity.type
_entity.pdbx_description
1 polymer ?
#
loop_
_entity_poly.entity_id
_entity_poly.type
_entity_poly.pdbx_seq_one_letter_code
_entity_poly.pdbx_strand_id
1 'polypeptide(L)'
;MEKNAGVEYKFLGEQTCDAPDGSGKYQAIRSHYRVSRGLAVRNTMSVIRLCNIDLTASGIGDKIAEYVVKNIGKLASGGVTISIACNAEVKGILNWAANQKANVIYPSEDPWGNSVLKIGEGRIRECPAITLTESAVS
;
A
#
# COMPACT_ATOMS: atom_id res chain seq x y z
N MET A 1 -25.02 19.93 1.22
CA MET A 1 -25.37 18.49 1.22
C MET A 1 -24.13 17.72 1.65
N GLU A 2 -24.02 17.37 2.90
CA GLU A 2 -22.95 16.49 3.40
C GLU A 2 -23.17 15.09 2.80
N LYS A 3 -22.30 14.69 1.91
CA LYS A 3 -22.26 13.29 1.48
C LYS A 3 -21.67 12.48 2.60
N ASN A 4 -22.50 11.78 3.35
CA ASN A 4 -22.03 10.81 4.31
C ASN A 4 -21.12 9.80 3.63
N ALA A 5 -19.82 9.84 3.97
CA ALA A 5 -18.87 8.81 3.60
C ALA A 5 -19.24 7.55 4.39
N GLY A 6 -20.13 6.74 3.86
CA GLY A 6 -20.67 5.57 4.53
C GLY A 6 -20.97 4.43 3.58
N VAL A 7 -21.39 3.34 4.17
CA VAL A 7 -21.95 2.21 3.43
C VAL A 7 -23.42 2.50 3.16
N GLU A 8 -23.77 2.64 1.89
CA GLU A 8 -25.15 2.76 1.46
C GLU A 8 -25.70 1.34 1.21
N TYR A 9 -26.77 1.02 1.89
CA TYR A 9 -27.50 -0.24 1.73
C TYR A 9 -28.87 0.03 1.16
N LYS A 10 -29.24 -0.64 0.10
CA LYS A 10 -30.59 -0.59 -0.48
C LYS A 10 -31.10 -2.00 -0.67
N PHE A 11 -32.17 -2.35 0.04
CA PHE A 11 -32.89 -3.56 -0.17
C PHE A 11 -33.82 -3.39 -1.38
N LEU A 12 -33.67 -4.25 -2.39
CA LEU A 12 -34.42 -4.17 -3.64
C LEU A 12 -35.62 -5.15 -3.68
N GLY A 13 -35.72 -6.01 -2.66
CA GLY A 13 -36.77 -7.00 -2.58
C GLY A 13 -36.59 -8.20 -3.55
N GLU A 14 -37.70 -8.88 -3.83
CA GLU A 14 -37.73 -9.97 -4.78
C GLU A 14 -37.72 -9.43 -6.21
N GLN A 15 -36.82 -9.95 -7.02
CA GLN A 15 -36.71 -9.60 -8.43
C GLN A 15 -36.53 -10.87 -9.27
N THR A 16 -37.14 -10.87 -10.45
CA THR A 16 -36.94 -11.92 -11.43
C THR A 16 -35.59 -11.70 -12.10
N CYS A 17 -34.71 -12.69 -12.02
CA CYS A 17 -33.41 -12.71 -12.67
C CYS A 17 -33.36 -13.79 -13.74
N ASP A 18 -32.59 -13.53 -14.80
CA ASP A 18 -32.31 -14.52 -15.80
C ASP A 18 -31.26 -15.52 -15.32
N ALA A 19 -31.44 -16.79 -15.57
CA ALA A 19 -30.46 -17.81 -15.21
C ALA A 19 -29.20 -17.67 -16.08
N PRO A 20 -27.99 -17.78 -15.50
CA PRO A 20 -26.73 -17.56 -16.22
C PRO A 20 -26.49 -18.61 -17.35
N ASP A 21 -27.17 -19.74 -17.29
CA ASP A 21 -27.16 -20.79 -18.31
C ASP A 21 -28.22 -20.61 -19.39
N GLY A 22 -29.03 -19.56 -19.34
CA GLY A 22 -30.13 -19.31 -20.26
C GLY A 22 -31.35 -20.23 -20.10
N SER A 23 -31.40 -21.06 -19.05
CA SER A 23 -32.44 -22.06 -18.84
C SER A 23 -33.78 -21.50 -18.37
N GLY A 24 -33.88 -20.21 -18.09
CA GLY A 24 -35.13 -19.58 -17.68
C GLY A 24 -34.93 -18.41 -16.70
N LYS A 25 -36.00 -18.13 -15.95
CA LYS A 25 -36.04 -17.04 -14.99
C LYS A 25 -36.29 -17.61 -13.58
N TYR A 26 -35.60 -17.02 -12.60
CA TYR A 26 -35.80 -17.38 -11.18
C TYR A 26 -36.05 -16.13 -10.33
N GLN A 27 -36.69 -16.30 -9.22
CA GLN A 27 -36.91 -15.26 -8.23
C GLN A 27 -35.69 -15.20 -7.31
N ALA A 28 -35.14 -13.99 -7.10
CA ALA A 28 -34.01 -13.76 -6.21
C ALA A 28 -34.26 -12.53 -5.35
N ILE A 29 -33.82 -12.59 -4.10
CA ILE A 29 -33.78 -11.43 -3.21
C ILE A 29 -32.50 -10.66 -3.52
N ARG A 30 -32.66 -9.40 -3.92
CA ARG A 30 -31.52 -8.53 -4.29
C ARG A 30 -31.33 -7.44 -3.25
N SER A 31 -30.07 -7.23 -2.92
CA SER A 31 -29.61 -6.12 -2.08
C SER A 31 -28.42 -5.42 -2.73
N HIS A 32 -28.42 -4.12 -2.71
CA HIS A 32 -27.34 -3.31 -3.27
C HIS A 32 -26.54 -2.67 -2.13
N TYR A 33 -25.26 -2.93 -2.12
CA TYR A 33 -24.28 -2.31 -1.21
C TYR A 33 -23.37 -1.39 -2.00
N ARG A 34 -23.26 -0.15 -1.58
CA ARG A 34 -22.34 0.81 -2.17
C ARG A 34 -21.46 1.40 -1.09
N VAL A 35 -20.16 1.34 -1.29
CA VAL A 35 -19.18 1.96 -0.41
C VAL A 35 -18.44 3.03 -1.20
N SER A 36 -18.51 4.28 -0.75
CA SER A 36 -17.76 5.39 -1.33
C SER A 36 -16.64 5.77 -0.36
N ARG A 37 -15.41 5.63 -0.80
CA ARG A 37 -14.24 6.01 -0.01
C ARG A 37 -13.36 6.92 -0.84
N GLY A 38 -12.76 7.91 -0.20
CA GLY A 38 -11.80 8.81 -0.81
C GLY A 38 -10.57 8.95 0.07
N LEU A 39 -9.43 9.20 -0.55
CA LEU A 39 -8.20 9.57 0.12
C LEU A 39 -8.00 11.07 -0.03
N ALA A 40 -7.82 11.77 1.08
CA ALA A 40 -7.46 13.17 1.08
C ALA A 40 -6.14 13.37 1.83
N VAL A 41 -5.16 13.96 1.16
CA VAL A 41 -3.90 14.38 1.78
C VAL A 41 -4.09 15.81 2.28
N ARG A 42 -4.20 15.96 3.60
CA ARG A 42 -4.40 17.29 4.23
C ARG A 42 -3.09 18.05 4.45
N ASN A 43 -1.97 17.34 4.51
CA ASN A 43 -0.66 17.92 4.69
C ASN A 43 0.30 17.33 3.64
N THR A 44 0.94 18.19 2.85
CA THR A 44 1.91 17.79 1.82
C THR A 44 3.14 17.07 2.40
N MET A 45 3.46 17.32 3.68
CA MET A 45 4.54 16.63 4.39
C MET A 45 4.13 15.24 4.93
N SER A 46 2.93 14.77 4.67
CA SER A 46 2.47 13.44 5.10
C SER A 46 2.88 12.31 4.17
N VAL A 47 3.28 12.62 2.95
CA VAL A 47 3.63 11.64 1.92
C VAL A 47 4.89 12.07 1.20
N ILE A 48 5.87 11.19 1.10
CA ILE A 48 7.08 11.37 0.31
C ILE A 48 7.17 10.24 -0.70
N ARG A 49 7.44 10.58 -1.95
CA ARG A 49 7.70 9.63 -3.03
C ARG A 49 9.18 9.66 -3.40
N LEU A 50 9.80 8.49 -3.41
CA LEU A 50 11.13 8.28 -3.98
C LEU A 50 10.94 7.70 -5.38
N CYS A 51 11.44 8.39 -6.40
CA CYS A 51 11.33 8.01 -7.80
C CYS A 51 12.72 7.98 -8.47
N ASN A 52 12.78 7.52 -9.71
CA ASN A 52 14.00 7.43 -10.50
C ASN A 52 15.10 6.57 -9.85
N ILE A 53 14.71 5.45 -9.23
CA ILE A 53 15.65 4.54 -8.57
C ILE A 53 16.15 3.54 -9.63
N ASP A 54 17.45 3.59 -9.91
CA ASP A 54 18.09 2.60 -10.77
C ASP A 54 18.36 1.31 -9.99
N LEU A 55 17.54 0.29 -10.23
CA LEU A 55 17.63 -1.00 -9.54
C LEU A 55 18.84 -1.84 -9.95
N THR A 56 19.53 -1.47 -11.04
CA THR A 56 20.71 -2.19 -11.54
C THR A 56 22.02 -1.72 -10.89
N ALA A 57 21.98 -0.60 -10.18
CA ALA A 57 23.16 -0.01 -9.56
C ALA A 57 23.70 -0.86 -8.41
N SER A 58 25.02 -1.00 -8.35
CA SER A 58 25.69 -1.71 -7.24
C SER A 58 25.38 -1.05 -5.88
N GLY A 59 25.07 -1.87 -4.88
CA GLY A 59 24.76 -1.38 -3.53
C GLY A 59 23.44 -0.61 -3.42
N ILE A 60 22.51 -0.85 -4.34
CA ILE A 60 21.25 -0.11 -4.40
C ILE A 60 20.41 -0.25 -3.13
N GLY A 61 20.42 -1.40 -2.46
CA GLY A 61 19.71 -1.60 -1.20
C GLY A 61 20.16 -0.63 -0.11
N ASP A 62 21.48 -0.42 0.02
CA ASP A 62 22.04 0.54 0.97
C ASP A 62 21.67 1.98 0.62
N LYS A 63 21.70 2.33 -0.68
CA LYS A 63 21.30 3.66 -1.17
C LYS A 63 19.82 3.94 -0.92
N ILE A 64 18.95 2.98 -1.19
CA ILE A 64 17.51 3.13 -0.90
C ILE A 64 17.29 3.33 0.60
N ALA A 65 17.95 2.53 1.44
CA ALA A 65 17.86 2.67 2.88
C ALA A 65 18.34 4.06 3.36
N GLU A 66 19.46 4.54 2.82
CA GLU A 66 19.99 5.88 3.10
C GLU A 66 19.01 6.98 2.72
N TYR A 67 18.42 6.92 1.51
CA TYR A 67 17.41 7.90 1.07
C TYR A 67 16.17 7.86 1.93
N VAL A 68 15.70 6.68 2.32
CA VAL A 68 14.55 6.53 3.22
C VAL A 68 14.84 7.17 4.56
N VAL A 69 15.98 6.84 5.20
CA VAL A 69 16.36 7.40 6.52
C VAL A 69 16.48 8.91 6.47
N LYS A 70 17.14 9.47 5.45
CA LYS A 70 17.29 10.93 5.27
C LYS A 70 15.96 11.65 5.10
N ASN A 71 14.95 11.00 4.53
CA ASN A 71 13.67 11.63 4.24
C ASN A 71 12.59 11.33 5.29
N ILE A 72 12.72 10.28 6.08
CA ILE A 72 11.79 9.98 7.19
C ILE A 72 11.65 11.17 8.13
N GLY A 73 12.76 11.84 8.46
CA GLY A 73 12.73 13.03 9.33
C GLY A 73 11.98 14.24 8.76
N LYS A 74 11.69 14.26 7.47
CA LYS A 74 10.91 15.33 6.81
C LYS A 74 9.41 15.07 6.86
N LEU A 75 8.99 13.85 7.20
CA LEU A 75 7.58 13.52 7.38
C LEU A 75 7.04 14.15 8.67
N ALA A 76 5.89 14.78 8.57
CA ALA A 76 5.15 15.25 9.73
C ALA A 76 4.54 14.06 10.49
N SER A 77 5.35 13.39 11.28
CA SER A 77 4.99 12.13 11.96
C SER A 77 4.45 12.34 13.37
N GLY A 78 3.56 13.27 13.61
CA GLY A 78 3.00 13.54 14.95
C GLY A 78 2.50 12.30 15.73
N GLY A 79 3.38 11.33 15.99
CA GLY A 79 3.09 10.07 16.69
C GLY A 79 2.44 8.98 15.83
N VAL A 80 2.44 9.12 14.52
CA VAL A 80 1.83 8.15 13.59
C VAL A 80 2.90 7.16 13.09
N THR A 81 2.54 5.88 12.98
CA THR A 81 3.40 4.85 12.40
C THR A 81 3.68 5.14 10.93
N ILE A 82 4.96 5.25 10.56
CA ILE A 82 5.40 5.45 9.19
C ILE A 82 5.28 4.12 8.43
N SER A 83 4.67 4.17 7.25
CA SER A 83 4.54 3.03 6.35
C SER A 83 5.28 3.32 5.04
N ILE A 84 6.17 2.41 4.65
CA ILE A 84 6.95 2.49 3.42
C ILE A 84 6.33 1.49 2.44
N ALA A 85 5.69 1.99 1.39
CA ALA A 85 5.15 1.15 0.33
C ALA A 85 6.17 0.99 -0.80
N CYS A 86 6.42 -0.22 -1.23
CA CYS A 86 7.35 -0.52 -2.32
C CYS A 86 6.86 -1.70 -3.16
N ASN A 87 7.40 -1.83 -4.36
CA ASN A 87 7.20 -2.99 -5.22
C ASN A 87 7.91 -4.24 -4.65
N ALA A 88 7.51 -5.42 -5.09
CA ALA A 88 8.07 -6.71 -4.69
C ALA A 88 9.59 -6.81 -4.95
N GLU A 89 10.07 -6.29 -6.09
CA GLU A 89 11.51 -6.30 -6.42
C GLU A 89 12.32 -5.43 -5.45
N VAL A 90 11.86 -4.21 -5.18
CA VAL A 90 12.50 -3.32 -4.21
C VAL A 90 12.51 -3.95 -2.82
N LYS A 91 11.41 -4.60 -2.43
CA LYS A 91 11.34 -5.34 -1.17
C LYS A 91 12.35 -6.49 -1.12
N GLY A 92 12.50 -7.23 -2.23
CA GLY A 92 13.51 -8.30 -2.36
C GLY A 92 14.93 -7.77 -2.19
N ILE A 93 15.28 -6.65 -2.83
CA ILE A 93 16.58 -5.98 -2.71
C ILE A 93 16.83 -5.54 -1.26
N LEU A 94 15.84 -4.94 -0.61
CA LEU A 94 15.95 -4.52 0.79
C LEU A 94 16.09 -5.70 1.75
N ASN A 95 15.39 -6.80 1.50
CA ASN A 95 15.56 -8.05 2.25
C ASN A 95 16.98 -8.61 2.11
N TRP A 96 17.50 -8.61 0.89
CA TRP A 96 18.88 -9.04 0.64
C TRP A 96 19.88 -8.16 1.38
N ALA A 97 19.73 -6.84 1.31
CA ALA A 97 20.59 -5.89 2.02
C ALA A 97 20.50 -6.05 3.54
N ALA A 98 19.31 -6.35 4.09
CA ALA A 98 19.12 -6.61 5.52
C ALA A 98 19.91 -7.85 5.99
N ASN A 99 19.97 -8.89 5.17
CA ASN A 99 20.74 -10.10 5.48
C ASN A 99 22.25 -9.88 5.41
N GLN A 100 22.72 -8.89 4.65
CA GLN A 100 24.13 -8.56 4.51
C GLN A 100 24.64 -7.61 5.61
N LYS A 101 23.79 -6.68 6.06
CA LYS A 101 24.15 -5.61 7.01
C LYS A 101 22.99 -5.31 7.96
N ALA A 102 23.08 -5.74 9.18
CA ALA A 102 22.00 -5.64 10.19
C ALA A 102 21.78 -4.23 10.79
N ASN A 103 22.49 -3.18 10.36
CA ASN A 103 22.53 -1.93 11.14
C ASN A 103 21.43 -0.92 10.83
N VAL A 104 20.82 -0.92 9.63
CA VAL A 104 19.82 0.07 9.22
C VAL A 104 18.49 -0.57 8.87
N ILE A 105 18.54 -1.77 8.32
CA ILE A 105 17.38 -2.57 7.96
C ILE A 105 17.37 -3.77 8.87
N TYR A 106 16.33 -3.98 9.62
CA TYR A 106 16.23 -5.10 10.55
C TYR A 106 14.88 -5.80 10.44
N PRO A 107 14.88 -7.14 10.52
CA PRO A 107 13.65 -7.87 10.68
C PRO A 107 13.06 -7.59 12.06
N SER A 108 11.76 -7.42 12.12
CA SER A 108 10.99 -7.27 13.35
C SER A 108 9.79 -8.21 13.27
N GLU A 109 9.29 -8.64 14.39
CA GLU A 109 8.06 -9.44 14.43
C GLU A 109 6.87 -8.55 14.76
N ASP A 110 5.77 -8.77 14.06
CA ASP A 110 4.48 -8.22 14.43
C ASP A 110 3.94 -8.96 15.68
N PRO A 111 2.97 -8.38 16.42
CA PRO A 111 2.31 -9.06 17.54
C PRO A 111 1.71 -10.44 17.18
N TRP A 112 1.56 -10.72 15.90
CA TRP A 112 1.06 -11.98 15.34
C TRP A 112 2.17 -12.96 14.89
N GLY A 113 3.46 -12.65 15.19
CA GLY A 113 4.59 -13.51 14.83
C GLY A 113 5.02 -13.43 13.36
N ASN A 114 4.49 -12.49 12.56
CA ASN A 114 4.92 -12.32 11.18
C ASN A 114 6.19 -11.46 11.11
N SER A 115 7.15 -11.90 10.31
CA SER A 115 8.37 -11.12 10.05
C SER A 115 8.05 -9.88 9.23
N VAL A 116 8.38 -8.71 9.75
CA VAL A 116 8.20 -7.41 9.10
C VAL A 116 9.54 -6.73 8.98
N LEU A 117 9.88 -6.33 7.76
CA LEU A 117 11.08 -5.56 7.49
C LEU A 117 10.86 -4.09 7.88
N LYS A 118 11.81 -3.51 8.61
CA LYS A 118 11.78 -2.10 9.04
C LYS A 118 13.04 -1.36 8.61
N ILE A 119 12.89 -0.09 8.28
CA ILE A 119 13.99 0.87 8.11
C ILE A 119 13.72 2.02 9.08
N GLY A 120 14.52 2.15 10.13
CA GLY A 120 14.25 3.07 11.21
C GLY A 120 12.87 2.82 11.83
N GLU A 121 12.02 3.83 11.90
CA GLU A 121 10.65 3.73 12.40
C GLU A 121 9.64 3.25 11.33
N GLY A 122 10.06 3.18 10.07
CA GLY A 122 9.19 2.86 8.93
C GLY A 122 9.03 1.36 8.70
N ARG A 123 7.78 0.88 8.65
CA ARG A 123 7.47 -0.50 8.25
C ARG A 123 7.39 -0.61 6.75
N ILE A 124 8.09 -1.59 6.17
CA ILE A 124 8.05 -1.87 4.74
C ILE A 124 6.85 -2.75 4.43
N ARG A 125 6.05 -2.31 3.47
CA ARG A 125 4.88 -3.04 2.95
C ARG A 125 4.99 -3.16 1.44
N GLU A 126 4.64 -4.32 0.95
CA GLU A 126 4.51 -4.55 -0.48
C GLU A 126 3.21 -3.93 -1.00
N CYS A 127 3.32 -3.22 -2.11
CA CYS A 127 2.20 -2.63 -2.83
C CYS A 127 2.31 -3.01 -4.32
N PRO A 128 1.55 -4.00 -4.78
CA PRO A 128 1.61 -4.45 -6.18
C PRO A 128 1.21 -3.39 -7.20
N ALA A 129 0.49 -2.35 -6.75
CA ALA A 129 0.09 -1.23 -7.62
C ALA A 129 1.26 -0.32 -8.01
N ILE A 130 2.41 -0.42 -7.34
CA ILE A 130 3.62 0.33 -7.69
C ILE A 130 4.34 -0.43 -8.82
N THR A 131 4.31 0.12 -10.02
CA THR A 131 4.96 -0.47 -11.19
C THR A 131 6.39 0.04 -11.35
N LEU A 132 7.25 -0.76 -12.00
CA LEU A 132 8.63 -0.38 -12.34
C LEU A 132 8.74 0.22 -13.76
N THR A 133 7.63 0.26 -14.49
CA THR A 133 7.56 0.70 -15.89
C THR A 133 7.19 2.17 -16.05
N GLU A 134 7.20 2.94 -14.97
CA GLU A 134 6.92 4.37 -15.04
C GLU A 134 8.07 5.11 -15.74
N SER A 135 7.69 6.11 -16.56
CA SER A 135 8.66 7.03 -17.12
C SER A 135 9.37 7.83 -16.03
N ALA A 136 10.65 8.16 -16.26
CA ALA A 136 11.40 8.99 -15.32
C ALA A 136 10.66 10.32 -15.07
N VAL A 137 10.58 10.71 -13.81
CA VAL A 137 10.00 12.00 -13.42
C VAL A 137 11.05 13.08 -13.59
N SER A 138 10.76 14.06 -14.41
CA SER A 138 11.59 15.25 -14.65
C SER A 138 11.42 16.30 -13.55
#